data_61c23360882b3d596f7fa490a9ac5b34
#
_entry.id   61c23360882b3d596f7fa490a9ac5b34
#
_cell.length_a   1.000
_cell.length_b   1.000
_cell.length_c   1.000
_cell.angle_alpha   90.00
_cell.angle_beta   90.00
_cell.angle_gamma   90.00
#
_symmetry.space_group_name_H-M   'P 1'
#
loop_
_entity.id
_entity.type
_entity.pdbx_description
1 polymer ?
#
loop_
_entity_poly.entity_id
_entity_poly.type
_entity_poly.pdbx_seq_one_letter_code
_entity_poly.pdbx_strand_id
1 'polypeptide(L)'
;MGNPKFALPSLESLLQSQHEVKAVVSNPAKPMGRNRALKHTDVGSYSIQNNIELIELDSFNNNAIYKKLFSLNVDIFVVVAFRILPEDYISIPKFGSINLHASLLPSYRGAAPIQWALMNGDKTTGVSVFQIEKKVDTGKIITQAKIDIDKNDNYEILSNKLSKVGAGALVGALNTLEKGEVDYNKQDNSLVTKAPKISKEMLRIQWEWPAAKINNWVRGLSPKPGMMAIFQNKRIKIFKTLVLDDKVKGVPGKIKATDNSSLQIYTGIGLISILELQQEGKICLPIEEFLRGTRISHRDYFN
;
A
#
# COMPACT_ATOMS: atom_id res chain seq x y z
N MET A 1 -7.87 -15.20 2.20
CA MET A 1 -7.00 -14.76 3.31
C MET A 1 -6.61 -13.32 3.12
N GLY A 2 -6.82 -12.43 4.09
CA GLY A 2 -6.53 -11.01 3.95
C GLY A 2 -6.72 -10.23 5.24
N ASN A 3 -6.14 -9.01 5.30
CA ASN A 3 -6.27 -8.15 6.48
C ASN A 3 -6.80 -6.74 6.16
N PRO A 4 -6.14 -5.94 5.29
CA PRO A 4 -6.48 -4.54 5.10
C PRO A 4 -7.64 -4.33 4.14
N LYS A 5 -8.15 -3.11 4.12
CA LYS A 5 -9.18 -2.63 3.21
C LYS A 5 -8.91 -2.95 1.73
N PHE A 6 -7.64 -3.02 1.33
CA PHE A 6 -7.23 -3.42 -0.04
C PHE A 6 -7.81 -4.77 -0.48
N ALA A 7 -8.03 -5.70 0.45
CA ALA A 7 -8.56 -7.04 0.15
C ALA A 7 -10.09 -7.09 0.05
N LEU A 8 -10.82 -6.06 0.50
CA LEU A 8 -12.28 -6.07 0.51
C LEU A 8 -12.91 -6.18 -0.89
N PRO A 9 -12.50 -5.40 -1.91
CA PRO A 9 -13.09 -5.54 -3.24
C PRO A 9 -12.92 -6.94 -3.83
N SER A 10 -11.79 -7.61 -3.54
CA SER A 10 -11.58 -8.99 -3.95
C SER A 10 -12.55 -9.96 -3.25
N LEU A 11 -12.76 -9.79 -1.94
CA LEU A 11 -13.73 -10.61 -1.18
C LEU A 11 -15.16 -10.37 -1.69
N GLU A 12 -15.54 -9.12 -1.89
CA GLU A 12 -16.86 -8.77 -2.42
C GLU A 12 -17.11 -9.37 -3.81
N SER A 13 -16.13 -9.27 -4.71
CA SER A 13 -16.24 -9.84 -6.05
C SER A 13 -16.30 -11.38 -6.03
N LEU A 14 -15.59 -12.03 -5.11
CA LEU A 14 -15.68 -13.48 -4.92
C LEU A 14 -17.05 -13.91 -4.43
N LEU A 15 -17.64 -13.20 -3.47
CA LEU A 15 -18.99 -13.48 -2.95
C LEU A 15 -20.10 -13.27 -4.02
N GLN A 16 -19.85 -12.41 -5.00
CA GLN A 16 -20.77 -12.14 -6.12
C GLN A 16 -20.52 -13.04 -7.34
N SER A 17 -19.44 -13.82 -7.32
CA SER A 17 -19.07 -14.73 -8.41
C SER A 17 -19.73 -16.09 -8.27
N GLN A 18 -19.44 -16.98 -9.23
CA GLN A 18 -19.87 -18.40 -9.16
C GLN A 18 -19.07 -19.23 -8.14
N HIS A 19 -17.97 -18.71 -7.60
CA HIS A 19 -17.10 -19.41 -6.66
C HIS A 19 -17.65 -19.34 -5.24
N GLU A 20 -17.64 -20.45 -4.53
CA GLU A 20 -18.10 -20.53 -3.15
C GLU A 20 -16.97 -20.10 -2.19
N VAL A 21 -17.22 -19.09 -1.36
CA VAL A 21 -16.32 -18.69 -0.29
C VAL A 21 -16.64 -19.45 0.98
N LYS A 22 -15.87 -20.52 1.27
CA LYS A 22 -16.09 -21.38 2.44
C LYS A 22 -15.79 -20.68 3.77
N ALA A 23 -14.72 -19.89 3.82
CA ALA A 23 -14.32 -19.16 5.01
C ALA A 23 -13.39 -18.01 4.65
N VAL A 24 -13.30 -17.04 5.55
CA VAL A 24 -12.34 -15.95 5.50
C VAL A 24 -11.30 -16.14 6.60
N VAL A 25 -10.01 -15.99 6.26
CA VAL A 25 -8.91 -16.06 7.23
C VAL A 25 -8.30 -14.68 7.39
N SER A 26 -8.20 -14.22 8.63
CA SER A 26 -7.63 -12.92 8.96
C SER A 26 -6.83 -12.97 10.25
N ASN A 27 -6.05 -11.92 10.52
CA ASN A 27 -5.39 -11.80 11.83
C ASN A 27 -6.44 -11.57 12.92
N PRO A 28 -6.20 -12.03 14.15
CA PRO A 28 -7.11 -11.80 15.25
C PRO A 28 -7.26 -10.31 15.60
N ALA A 29 -8.38 -9.99 16.23
CA ALA A 29 -8.64 -8.67 16.76
C ALA A 29 -7.51 -8.21 17.70
N LYS A 30 -7.16 -6.93 17.63
CA LYS A 30 -6.11 -6.32 18.45
C LYS A 30 -6.62 -5.07 19.15
N PRO A 31 -6.10 -4.76 20.36
CA PRO A 31 -6.37 -3.50 21.02
C PRO A 31 -5.90 -2.32 20.16
N MET A 32 -6.80 -1.40 19.77
CA MET A 32 -6.50 -0.24 18.94
C MET A 32 -7.10 1.04 19.52
N GLY A 33 -6.45 2.17 19.22
CA GLY A 33 -6.88 3.48 19.68
C GLY A 33 -6.56 3.77 21.15
N ARG A 34 -6.94 4.97 21.62
CA ARG A 34 -6.67 5.44 23.00
C ARG A 34 -7.39 4.59 24.03
N ASN A 35 -8.58 4.10 23.75
CA ASN A 35 -9.39 3.28 24.64
C ASN A 35 -9.06 1.77 24.58
N ARG A 36 -8.05 1.37 23.79
CA ARG A 36 -7.62 -0.03 23.63
C ARG A 36 -8.77 -1.00 23.30
N ALA A 37 -9.82 -0.52 22.64
CA ALA A 37 -10.92 -1.39 22.20
C ALA A 37 -10.38 -2.44 21.20
N LEU A 38 -10.84 -3.68 21.35
CA LEU A 38 -10.52 -4.75 20.41
C LEU A 38 -11.14 -4.42 19.03
N LYS A 39 -10.30 -4.37 18.02
CA LYS A 39 -10.73 -4.17 16.63
C LYS A 39 -10.23 -5.30 15.75
N HIS A 40 -11.14 -5.90 15.02
CA HIS A 40 -10.79 -6.80 13.93
C HIS A 40 -10.11 -6.04 12.79
N THR A 41 -9.45 -6.76 11.90
CA THR A 41 -8.98 -6.21 10.61
C THR A 41 -10.19 -5.75 9.79
N ASP A 42 -9.96 -4.99 8.71
CA ASP A 42 -11.05 -4.57 7.83
C ASP A 42 -11.78 -5.78 7.24
N VAL A 43 -11.02 -6.81 6.81
CA VAL A 43 -11.56 -8.06 6.28
C VAL A 43 -12.31 -8.84 7.37
N GLY A 44 -11.77 -8.94 8.58
CA GLY A 44 -12.44 -9.62 9.71
C GLY A 44 -13.75 -8.94 10.09
N SER A 45 -13.77 -7.61 10.17
CA SER A 45 -14.99 -6.84 10.46
C SER A 45 -16.06 -7.05 9.38
N TYR A 46 -15.66 -7.01 8.11
CA TYR A 46 -16.55 -7.26 6.98
C TYR A 46 -17.15 -8.67 7.03
N SER A 47 -16.32 -9.68 7.34
CA SER A 47 -16.78 -11.08 7.43
C SER A 47 -17.85 -11.27 8.52
N ILE A 48 -17.62 -10.67 9.70
CA ILE A 48 -18.58 -10.73 10.81
C ILE A 48 -19.91 -10.05 10.42
N GLN A 49 -19.83 -8.86 9.83
CA GLN A 49 -21.01 -8.09 9.40
C GLN A 49 -21.85 -8.80 8.34
N ASN A 50 -21.22 -9.64 7.51
CA ASN A 50 -21.88 -10.37 6.44
C ASN A 50 -22.12 -11.85 6.74
N ASN A 51 -21.98 -12.28 8.00
CA ASN A 51 -22.17 -13.67 8.47
C ASN A 51 -21.31 -14.70 7.70
N ILE A 52 -20.08 -14.32 7.31
CA ILE A 52 -19.13 -15.21 6.66
C ILE A 52 -18.27 -15.85 7.75
N GLU A 53 -18.05 -17.16 7.67
CA GLU A 53 -17.17 -17.85 8.62
C GLU A 53 -15.80 -17.19 8.68
N LEU A 54 -15.43 -16.66 9.87
CA LEU A 54 -14.14 -16.03 10.12
C LEU A 54 -13.24 -16.96 10.92
N ILE A 55 -12.06 -17.27 10.37
CA ILE A 55 -10.99 -17.99 11.05
C ILE A 55 -9.90 -16.97 11.42
N GLU A 56 -9.76 -16.71 12.69
CA GLU A 56 -8.69 -15.83 13.19
C GLU A 56 -7.40 -16.62 13.34
N LEU A 57 -6.43 -16.33 12.47
CA LEU A 57 -5.13 -16.99 12.46
C LEU A 57 -4.13 -16.19 13.31
N ASP A 58 -3.86 -16.62 14.51
CA ASP A 58 -2.89 -16.02 15.42
C ASP A 58 -1.44 -16.40 15.08
N SER A 59 -1.21 -17.70 14.86
CA SER A 59 0.10 -18.27 14.55
C SER A 59 -0.01 -19.43 13.56
N PHE A 60 0.97 -19.56 12.66
CA PHE A 60 1.11 -20.74 11.81
C PHE A 60 1.55 -22.00 12.56
N ASN A 61 2.01 -21.87 13.81
CA ASN A 61 2.32 -23.02 14.68
C ASN A 61 1.07 -23.58 15.39
N ASN A 62 -0.11 -22.99 15.16
CA ASN A 62 -1.37 -23.44 15.76
C ASN A 62 -1.94 -24.62 14.98
N ASN A 63 -1.68 -25.84 15.50
CA ASN A 63 -2.11 -27.07 14.85
C ASN A 63 -3.65 -27.21 14.74
N ALA A 64 -4.41 -26.60 15.65
CA ALA A 64 -5.87 -26.61 15.59
C ALA A 64 -6.38 -25.81 14.36
N ILE A 65 -5.75 -24.64 14.09
CA ILE A 65 -6.08 -23.84 12.91
C ILE A 65 -5.66 -24.55 11.62
N TYR A 66 -4.48 -25.18 11.62
CA TYR A 66 -4.04 -25.98 10.48
C TYR A 66 -5.06 -27.08 10.14
N LYS A 67 -5.46 -27.89 11.14
CA LYS A 67 -6.47 -28.94 10.99
C LYS A 67 -7.82 -28.38 10.52
N LYS A 68 -8.23 -27.24 11.06
CA LYS A 68 -9.46 -26.57 10.62
C LYS A 68 -9.40 -26.18 9.15
N LEU A 69 -8.30 -25.54 8.70
CA LEU A 69 -8.12 -25.18 7.30
C LEU A 69 -8.08 -26.39 6.37
N PHE A 70 -7.42 -27.47 6.81
CA PHE A 70 -7.40 -28.73 6.07
C PHE A 70 -8.80 -29.36 5.94
N SER A 71 -9.60 -29.33 7.01
CA SER A 71 -10.96 -29.90 7.01
C SER A 71 -11.97 -29.13 6.17
N LEU A 72 -11.67 -27.89 5.77
CA LEU A 72 -12.52 -27.14 4.85
C LEU A 72 -12.58 -27.75 3.45
N ASN A 73 -11.59 -28.57 3.10
CA ASN A 73 -11.49 -29.26 1.81
C ASN A 73 -11.75 -28.33 0.61
N VAL A 74 -11.07 -27.18 0.60
CA VAL A 74 -11.21 -26.17 -0.45
C VAL A 74 -10.30 -26.46 -1.63
N ASP A 75 -10.72 -26.03 -2.81
CA ASP A 75 -9.95 -26.23 -4.04
C ASP A 75 -8.72 -25.30 -4.10
N ILE A 76 -8.83 -24.09 -3.58
CA ILE A 76 -7.78 -23.07 -3.69
C ILE A 76 -7.79 -22.10 -2.51
N PHE A 77 -6.61 -21.64 -2.08
CA PHE A 77 -6.49 -20.46 -1.22
C PHE A 77 -6.25 -19.20 -2.04
N VAL A 78 -7.06 -18.18 -1.78
CA VAL A 78 -6.89 -16.84 -2.32
C VAL A 78 -6.28 -15.96 -1.23
N VAL A 79 -5.14 -15.35 -1.53
CA VAL A 79 -4.38 -14.51 -0.59
C VAL A 79 -4.29 -13.09 -1.13
N VAL A 80 -4.72 -12.10 -0.34
CA VAL A 80 -4.66 -10.69 -0.70
C VAL A 80 -4.17 -9.88 0.51
N ALA A 81 -2.98 -9.33 0.43
CA ALA A 81 -2.36 -8.54 1.50
C ALA A 81 -2.43 -9.23 2.87
N PHE A 82 -1.89 -10.41 2.96
CA PHE A 82 -1.81 -11.25 4.16
C PHE A 82 -0.36 -11.51 4.56
N ARG A 83 -0.16 -12.41 5.48
CA ARG A 83 1.17 -12.89 5.90
C ARG A 83 1.75 -13.86 4.87
N ILE A 84 3.07 -14.03 4.88
CA ILE A 84 3.75 -15.08 4.10
C ILE A 84 3.28 -16.43 4.65
N LEU A 85 2.75 -17.27 3.75
CA LEU A 85 2.30 -18.61 4.09
C LEU A 85 3.50 -19.57 4.14
N PRO A 86 3.62 -20.42 5.18
CA PRO A 86 4.52 -21.56 5.17
C PRO A 86 4.16 -22.57 4.07
N GLU A 87 5.13 -23.37 3.65
CA GLU A 87 4.99 -24.29 2.53
C GLU A 87 3.89 -25.36 2.76
N ASP A 88 3.78 -25.85 3.99
CA ASP A 88 2.71 -26.77 4.40
C ASP A 88 1.31 -26.17 4.29
N TYR A 89 1.15 -24.86 4.55
CA TYR A 89 -0.13 -24.16 4.35
C TYR A 89 -0.43 -23.89 2.88
N ILE A 90 0.58 -23.57 2.07
CA ILE A 90 0.42 -23.35 0.62
C ILE A 90 -0.16 -24.58 -0.05
N SER A 91 0.21 -25.77 0.40
CA SER A 91 -0.12 -27.07 -0.18
C SER A 91 -1.42 -27.71 0.37
N ILE A 92 -2.12 -27.04 1.30
CA ILE A 92 -3.40 -27.57 1.83
C ILE A 92 -4.46 -27.72 0.73
N PRO A 93 -4.73 -26.68 -0.12
CA PRO A 93 -5.75 -26.80 -1.15
C PRO A 93 -5.29 -27.64 -2.35
N LYS A 94 -6.25 -28.26 -3.00
CA LYS A 94 -6.01 -29.14 -4.17
C LYS A 94 -5.21 -28.45 -5.29
N PHE A 95 -5.53 -27.19 -5.61
CA PHE A 95 -4.86 -26.41 -6.64
C PHE A 95 -3.83 -25.39 -6.08
N GLY A 96 -3.43 -25.58 -4.80
CA GLY A 96 -2.48 -24.70 -4.13
C GLY A 96 -3.07 -23.34 -3.78
N SER A 97 -2.21 -22.34 -3.75
CA SER A 97 -2.56 -20.99 -3.28
C SER A 97 -2.19 -19.95 -4.33
N ILE A 98 -3.03 -18.94 -4.52
CA ILE A 98 -2.76 -17.78 -5.38
C ILE A 98 -2.73 -16.50 -4.59
N ASN A 99 -1.97 -15.52 -5.07
CA ASN A 99 -1.91 -14.19 -4.47
C ASN A 99 -2.25 -13.11 -5.50
N LEU A 100 -2.94 -12.09 -5.04
CA LEU A 100 -3.10 -10.83 -5.74
C LEU A 100 -2.04 -9.85 -5.22
N HIS A 101 -1.06 -9.52 -6.06
CA HIS A 101 0.02 -8.59 -5.78
C HIS A 101 -0.20 -7.25 -6.49
N ALA A 102 0.06 -6.15 -5.79
CA ALA A 102 -0.23 -4.80 -6.28
C ALA A 102 0.92 -4.21 -7.10
N SER A 103 1.47 -4.98 -8.03
CA SER A 103 2.42 -4.54 -9.07
C SER A 103 2.35 -5.43 -10.30
N LEU A 104 2.99 -5.00 -11.38
CA LEU A 104 3.28 -5.84 -12.54
C LEU A 104 4.55 -6.64 -12.26
N LEU A 105 4.41 -7.84 -11.68
CA LEU A 105 5.55 -8.74 -11.45
C LEU A 105 6.28 -9.04 -12.76
N PRO A 106 7.62 -9.15 -12.75
CA PRO A 106 8.51 -9.25 -11.59
C PRO A 106 8.95 -7.94 -10.93
N SER A 107 8.41 -6.80 -11.36
CA SER A 107 8.70 -5.51 -10.73
C SER A 107 8.04 -5.41 -9.36
N TYR A 108 8.76 -4.81 -8.39
CA TYR A 108 8.25 -4.51 -7.05
C TYR A 108 7.84 -5.75 -6.23
N ARG A 109 8.61 -6.84 -6.26
CA ARG A 109 8.43 -7.94 -5.31
C ARG A 109 8.63 -7.45 -3.89
N GLY A 110 7.72 -7.77 -2.96
CA GLY A 110 7.82 -7.45 -1.55
C GLY A 110 6.63 -6.71 -0.95
N ALA A 111 6.86 -6.04 0.19
CA ALA A 111 5.80 -5.61 1.10
C ALA A 111 5.10 -4.29 0.75
N ALA A 112 5.69 -3.43 -0.12
CA ALA A 112 5.21 -2.08 -0.34
C ALA A 112 5.17 -1.65 -1.83
N PRO A 113 4.66 -2.49 -2.76
CA PRO A 113 4.75 -2.22 -4.20
C PRO A 113 4.11 -0.90 -4.62
N ILE A 114 2.96 -0.55 -4.08
CA ILE A 114 2.22 0.68 -4.39
C ILE A 114 3.03 1.92 -4.02
N GLN A 115 3.59 1.93 -2.79
CA GLN A 115 4.41 3.05 -2.32
C GLN A 115 5.64 3.23 -3.20
N TRP A 116 6.34 2.14 -3.52
CA TRP A 116 7.56 2.20 -4.32
C TRP A 116 7.30 2.67 -5.75
N ALA A 117 6.21 2.24 -6.39
CA ALA A 117 5.84 2.75 -7.71
C ALA A 117 5.61 4.28 -7.70
N LEU A 118 4.91 4.79 -6.67
CA LEU A 118 4.71 6.23 -6.49
C LEU A 118 6.02 6.97 -6.19
N MET A 119 6.82 6.48 -5.24
CA MET A 119 8.08 7.10 -4.83
C MET A 119 9.11 7.16 -5.96
N ASN A 120 9.12 6.15 -6.83
CA ASN A 120 9.96 6.11 -8.02
C ASN A 120 9.43 7.02 -9.15
N GLY A 121 8.20 7.48 -9.06
CA GLY A 121 7.59 8.36 -10.07
C GLY A 121 7.15 7.64 -11.32
N ASP A 122 6.83 6.36 -11.21
CA ASP A 122 6.31 5.57 -12.34
C ASP A 122 5.03 6.20 -12.89
N LYS A 123 4.83 6.04 -14.18
CA LYS A 123 3.63 6.51 -14.88
C LYS A 123 2.57 5.42 -14.98
N THR A 124 2.99 4.16 -14.84
CA THR A 124 2.12 2.99 -14.94
C THR A 124 2.49 1.99 -13.88
N THR A 125 1.50 1.24 -13.41
CA THR A 125 1.66 0.10 -12.52
C THR A 125 0.55 -0.92 -12.84
N GLY A 126 0.26 -1.84 -11.95
CA GLY A 126 -0.83 -2.78 -12.15
C GLY A 126 -0.95 -3.77 -11.01
N VAL A 127 -1.61 -4.87 -11.31
CA VAL A 127 -1.76 -6.01 -10.42
C VAL A 127 -1.33 -7.29 -11.11
N SER A 128 -0.88 -8.26 -10.34
CA SER A 128 -0.55 -9.60 -10.80
C SER A 128 -1.26 -10.63 -9.94
N VAL A 129 -1.97 -11.56 -10.55
CA VAL A 129 -2.45 -12.78 -9.90
C VAL A 129 -1.48 -13.91 -10.26
N PHE A 130 -0.91 -14.56 -9.24
CA PHE A 130 0.13 -15.54 -9.43
C PHE A 130 0.04 -16.69 -8.41
N GLN A 131 0.60 -17.87 -8.74
CA GLN A 131 0.72 -18.98 -7.80
C GLN A 131 1.72 -18.67 -6.71
N ILE A 132 1.36 -18.95 -5.46
CA ILE A 132 2.29 -18.80 -4.34
C ILE A 132 3.28 -19.97 -4.33
N GLU A 133 4.56 -19.64 -4.21
CA GLU A 133 5.67 -20.56 -4.02
C GLU A 133 6.44 -20.23 -2.73
N LYS A 134 7.38 -21.11 -2.36
CA LYS A 134 8.22 -20.94 -1.16
C LYS A 134 8.96 -19.60 -1.11
N LYS A 135 9.43 -19.11 -2.25
CA LYS A 135 10.09 -17.79 -2.34
C LYS A 135 9.03 -16.71 -2.55
N VAL A 136 9.16 -15.60 -1.84
CA VAL A 136 8.18 -14.50 -1.87
C VAL A 136 8.08 -13.89 -3.27
N ASP A 137 6.86 -13.83 -3.78
CA ASP A 137 6.45 -13.20 -5.04
C ASP A 137 7.20 -13.73 -6.29
N THR A 138 7.61 -15.00 -6.30
CA THR A 138 8.37 -15.59 -7.41
C THR A 138 7.58 -16.56 -8.28
N GLY A 139 6.38 -16.93 -7.86
CA GLY A 139 5.58 -17.94 -8.54
C GLY A 139 5.11 -17.52 -9.94
N LYS A 140 4.57 -18.46 -10.68
CA LYS A 140 4.12 -18.26 -12.06
C LYS A 140 2.91 -17.33 -12.10
N ILE A 141 2.94 -16.37 -13.00
CA ILE A 141 1.85 -15.40 -13.21
C ILE A 141 0.72 -16.08 -13.99
N ILE A 142 -0.51 -15.89 -13.50
CA ILE A 142 -1.74 -16.34 -14.14
C ILE A 142 -2.29 -15.21 -15.02
N THR A 143 -2.38 -14.00 -14.47
CA THR A 143 -2.85 -12.83 -15.21
C THR A 143 -2.30 -11.54 -14.61
N GLN A 144 -2.28 -10.51 -15.42
CA GLN A 144 -1.89 -9.16 -15.00
C GLN A 144 -2.86 -8.12 -15.59
N ALA A 145 -3.09 -7.06 -14.85
CA ALA A 145 -3.84 -5.90 -15.34
C ALA A 145 -3.05 -4.62 -15.07
N LYS A 146 -2.81 -3.84 -16.13
CA LYS A 146 -2.05 -2.59 -16.11
C LYS A 146 -2.99 -1.40 -15.90
N ILE A 147 -2.55 -0.39 -15.14
CA ILE A 147 -3.22 0.90 -15.00
C ILE A 147 -2.22 2.04 -15.04
N ASP A 148 -2.70 3.24 -15.39
CA ASP A 148 -1.92 4.46 -15.30
C ASP A 148 -1.96 5.05 -13.90
N ILE A 149 -0.86 5.72 -13.52
CA ILE A 149 -0.73 6.48 -12.28
C ILE A 149 -0.92 7.96 -12.61
N ASP A 150 -2.01 8.55 -12.12
CA ASP A 150 -2.27 9.97 -12.31
C ASP A 150 -1.33 10.85 -11.48
N LYS A 151 -1.10 12.08 -11.96
CA LYS A 151 -0.23 13.05 -11.26
C LYS A 151 -0.66 13.33 -9.81
N ASN A 152 -1.98 13.26 -9.55
CA ASN A 152 -2.57 13.51 -8.24
C ASN A 152 -2.79 12.23 -7.41
N ASP A 153 -2.44 11.07 -7.93
CA ASP A 153 -2.56 9.83 -7.17
C ASP A 153 -1.58 9.84 -5.99
N ASN A 154 -2.11 9.65 -4.81
CA ASN A 154 -1.37 9.27 -3.62
C ASN A 154 -1.55 7.77 -3.35
N TYR A 155 -0.94 7.27 -2.27
CA TYR A 155 -1.05 5.86 -1.90
C TYR A 155 -2.52 5.39 -1.75
N GLU A 156 -3.37 6.18 -1.11
CA GLU A 156 -4.76 5.78 -0.86
C GLU A 156 -5.56 5.70 -2.15
N ILE A 157 -5.44 6.69 -3.03
CA ILE A 157 -6.13 6.73 -4.31
C ILE A 157 -5.67 5.57 -5.21
N LEU A 158 -4.35 5.39 -5.36
CA LEU A 158 -3.79 4.33 -6.19
C LEU A 158 -4.12 2.94 -5.63
N SER A 159 -4.06 2.77 -4.31
CA SER A 159 -4.45 1.52 -3.63
C SER A 159 -5.91 1.17 -3.91
N ASN A 160 -6.82 2.15 -3.86
CA ASN A 160 -8.24 1.95 -4.19
C ASN A 160 -8.46 1.59 -5.66
N LYS A 161 -7.71 2.21 -6.60
CA LYS A 161 -7.77 1.84 -8.02
C LYS A 161 -7.31 0.40 -8.24
N LEU A 162 -6.14 0.06 -7.69
CA LEU A 162 -5.54 -1.27 -7.82
C LEU A 162 -6.38 -2.37 -7.18
N SER A 163 -7.01 -2.11 -6.03
CA SER A 163 -7.85 -3.10 -5.36
C SER A 163 -9.08 -3.47 -6.18
N LYS A 164 -9.69 -2.50 -6.88
CA LYS A 164 -10.85 -2.74 -7.75
C LYS A 164 -10.46 -3.50 -9.02
N VAL A 165 -9.39 -3.06 -9.70
CA VAL A 165 -8.87 -3.76 -10.89
C VAL A 165 -8.40 -5.18 -10.52
N GLY A 166 -7.74 -5.30 -9.37
CA GLY A 166 -7.27 -6.59 -8.84
C GLY A 166 -8.40 -7.56 -8.54
N ALA A 167 -9.53 -7.08 -8.05
CA ALA A 167 -10.71 -7.92 -7.79
C ALA A 167 -11.23 -8.59 -9.07
N GLY A 168 -11.36 -7.82 -10.16
CA GLY A 168 -11.75 -8.37 -11.46
C GLY A 168 -10.72 -9.36 -12.03
N ALA A 169 -9.43 -9.00 -11.96
CA ALA A 169 -8.36 -9.90 -12.40
C ALA A 169 -8.33 -11.21 -11.62
N LEU A 170 -8.61 -11.16 -10.31
CA LEU A 170 -8.65 -12.33 -9.44
C LEU A 170 -9.78 -13.30 -9.81
N VAL A 171 -11.01 -12.79 -10.00
CA VAL A 171 -12.16 -13.62 -10.43
C VAL A 171 -11.89 -14.20 -11.82
N GLY A 172 -11.33 -13.41 -12.75
CA GLY A 172 -10.94 -13.91 -14.07
C GLY A 172 -9.90 -15.03 -14.00
N ALA A 173 -8.89 -14.92 -13.14
CA ALA A 173 -7.89 -15.93 -12.91
C ALA A 173 -8.49 -17.24 -12.36
N LEU A 174 -9.44 -17.14 -11.41
CA LEU A 174 -10.15 -18.30 -10.87
C LEU A 174 -11.01 -19.00 -11.92
N ASN A 175 -11.71 -18.26 -12.77
CA ASN A 175 -12.50 -18.83 -13.88
C ASN A 175 -11.61 -19.59 -14.88
N THR A 176 -10.41 -19.08 -15.16
CA THR A 176 -9.45 -19.76 -16.05
C THR A 176 -8.86 -21.02 -15.39
N LEU A 177 -8.58 -20.94 -14.07
CA LEU A 177 -8.12 -22.11 -13.29
C LEU A 177 -9.17 -23.22 -13.26
N GLU A 178 -10.44 -22.88 -13.03
CA GLU A 178 -11.55 -23.84 -13.00
C GLU A 178 -11.71 -24.59 -14.32
N LYS A 179 -11.52 -23.90 -15.45
CA LYS A 179 -11.58 -24.51 -16.79
C LYS A 179 -10.34 -25.34 -17.15
N GLY A 180 -9.26 -25.23 -16.36
CA GLY A 180 -7.97 -25.86 -16.70
C GLY A 180 -7.23 -25.19 -17.86
N GLU A 181 -7.58 -23.96 -18.22
CA GLU A 181 -7.07 -23.23 -19.39
C GLU A 181 -5.96 -22.21 -19.03
N VAL A 182 -5.25 -22.43 -17.93
CA VAL A 182 -4.25 -21.44 -17.45
C VAL A 182 -2.95 -21.53 -18.25
N ASP A 183 -2.62 -20.44 -18.90
CA ASP A 183 -1.27 -20.23 -19.43
C ASP A 183 -0.38 -19.57 -18.36
N TYR A 184 0.47 -20.38 -17.75
CA TYR A 184 1.35 -19.94 -16.68
C TYR A 184 2.61 -19.28 -17.22
N ASN A 185 2.75 -17.98 -16.97
CA ASN A 185 3.91 -17.21 -17.37
C ASN A 185 4.99 -17.22 -16.27
N LYS A 186 6.18 -17.74 -16.56
CA LYS A 186 7.33 -17.61 -15.66
C LYS A 186 7.80 -16.17 -15.59
N GLN A 187 8.14 -15.74 -14.39
CA GLN A 187 8.72 -14.41 -14.21
C GLN A 187 10.19 -14.36 -14.68
N ASP A 188 10.53 -13.35 -15.46
CA ASP A 188 11.94 -13.07 -15.84
C ASP A 188 12.69 -12.45 -14.65
N ASN A 189 13.60 -13.22 -14.08
CA ASN A 189 14.38 -12.77 -12.92
C ASN A 189 15.37 -11.65 -13.23
N SER A 190 15.69 -11.36 -14.50
CA SER A 190 16.52 -10.22 -14.88
C SER A 190 15.82 -8.87 -14.71
N LEU A 191 14.49 -8.87 -14.70
CA LEU A 191 13.62 -7.67 -14.58
C LEU A 191 13.13 -7.40 -13.15
N VAL A 192 13.63 -8.17 -12.18
CA VAL A 192 13.17 -8.05 -10.78
C VAL A 192 13.60 -6.74 -10.16
N THR A 193 12.61 -6.02 -9.61
CA THR A 193 12.86 -4.94 -8.65
C THR A 193 12.23 -5.27 -7.30
N LYS A 194 12.78 -4.68 -6.23
CA LYS A 194 12.34 -4.94 -4.86
C LYS A 194 11.47 -3.80 -4.34
N ALA A 195 10.45 -4.13 -3.56
CA ALA A 195 9.61 -3.20 -2.82
C ALA A 195 9.65 -3.53 -1.32
N PRO A 196 10.77 -3.25 -0.63
CA PRO A 196 10.89 -3.54 0.79
C PRO A 196 9.89 -2.73 1.62
N LYS A 197 9.64 -3.21 2.84
CA LYS A 197 8.81 -2.50 3.82
C LYS A 197 9.39 -1.11 4.09
N ILE A 198 8.53 -0.11 4.14
CA ILE A 198 8.90 1.27 4.48
C ILE A 198 9.37 1.32 5.95
N SER A 199 10.60 1.74 6.17
CA SER A 199 11.17 1.90 7.51
C SER A 199 10.90 3.31 8.05
N LYS A 200 11.09 3.50 9.35
CA LYS A 200 10.88 4.81 9.99
C LYS A 200 11.88 5.86 9.49
N GLU A 201 13.09 5.44 9.20
CA GLU A 201 14.19 6.29 8.70
C GLU A 201 13.85 6.87 7.33
N MET A 202 13.15 6.10 6.49
CA MET A 202 12.71 6.52 5.17
C MET A 202 11.63 7.61 5.19
N LEU A 203 11.01 7.86 6.34
CA LEU A 203 9.94 8.87 6.44
C LEU A 203 10.47 10.31 6.52
N ARG A 204 11.77 10.51 6.77
CA ARG A 204 12.34 11.84 6.87
C ARG A 204 12.60 12.42 5.47
N ILE A 205 12.12 13.65 5.23
CA ILE A 205 12.42 14.38 3.99
C ILE A 205 13.92 14.67 3.92
N GLN A 206 14.51 14.36 2.78
CA GLN A 206 15.86 14.78 2.42
C GLN A 206 15.73 15.96 1.48
N TRP A 207 15.92 17.14 1.99
CA TRP A 207 15.71 18.39 1.22
C TRP A 207 16.71 18.53 0.06
N GLU A 208 17.81 17.82 0.09
CA GLU A 208 18.82 17.71 -0.97
C GLU A 208 18.32 16.96 -2.22
N TRP A 209 17.20 16.25 -2.11
CA TRP A 209 16.62 15.59 -3.26
C TRP A 209 15.98 16.60 -4.23
N PRO A 210 15.83 16.23 -5.53
CA PRO A 210 15.05 17.02 -6.47
C PRO A 210 13.58 17.15 -6.01
N ALA A 211 12.97 18.28 -6.35
CA ALA A 211 11.57 18.60 -6.01
C ALA A 211 10.59 17.49 -6.43
N ALA A 212 10.76 16.95 -7.64
CA ALA A 212 9.94 15.85 -8.15
C ALA A 212 10.06 14.59 -7.28
N LYS A 213 11.26 14.25 -6.82
CA LYS A 213 11.48 13.10 -5.95
C LYS A 213 10.81 13.30 -4.59
N ILE A 214 10.96 14.47 -3.96
CA ILE A 214 10.29 14.77 -2.69
C ILE A 214 8.77 14.67 -2.85
N ASN A 215 8.20 15.26 -3.91
CA ASN A 215 6.77 15.20 -4.18
C ASN A 215 6.28 13.75 -4.37
N ASN A 216 7.03 12.92 -5.08
CA ASN A 216 6.71 11.51 -5.27
C ASN A 216 6.72 10.73 -3.96
N TRP A 217 7.69 10.99 -3.08
CA TRP A 217 7.76 10.36 -1.77
C TRP A 217 6.64 10.84 -0.85
N VAL A 218 6.30 12.13 -0.86
CA VAL A 218 5.16 12.65 -0.10
C VAL A 218 3.87 11.95 -0.52
N ARG A 219 3.56 11.89 -1.82
CA ARG A 219 2.33 11.22 -2.29
C ARG A 219 2.35 9.70 -2.09
N GLY A 220 3.50 9.05 -2.19
CA GLY A 220 3.66 7.60 -1.94
C GLY A 220 3.43 7.20 -0.48
N LEU A 221 3.60 8.14 0.44
CA LEU A 221 3.45 7.93 1.88
C LEU A 221 2.22 8.65 2.48
N SER A 222 1.37 9.22 1.64
CA SER A 222 0.13 9.91 2.07
C SER A 222 -1.10 9.07 1.81
N PRO A 223 -2.09 9.11 2.72
CA PRO A 223 -2.20 9.93 3.94
C PRO A 223 -1.48 9.34 5.17
N LYS A 224 -0.93 8.16 5.07
CA LYS A 224 -0.23 7.47 6.19
C LYS A 224 1.00 6.74 5.68
N PRO A 225 2.14 6.89 6.37
CA PRO A 225 2.36 7.62 7.63
C PRO A 225 2.59 9.13 7.48
N GLY A 226 2.76 9.66 6.26
CA GLY A 226 3.21 11.00 5.92
C GLY A 226 4.74 11.13 5.97
N MET A 227 5.31 12.06 5.18
CA MET A 227 6.72 12.42 5.27
C MET A 227 6.96 13.37 6.44
N MET A 228 8.12 13.27 7.08
CA MET A 228 8.47 14.05 8.27
C MET A 228 9.57 15.06 7.99
N ALA A 229 9.41 16.23 8.53
CA ALA A 229 10.42 17.29 8.61
C ALA A 229 10.44 17.91 10.02
N ILE A 230 11.46 18.69 10.31
CA ILE A 230 11.54 19.52 11.51
C ILE A 230 11.42 20.98 11.11
N PHE A 231 10.55 21.70 11.78
CA PHE A 231 10.38 23.15 11.60
C PHE A 231 10.23 23.83 12.96
N GLN A 232 11.05 24.83 13.25
CA GLN A 232 11.08 25.53 14.54
C GLN A 232 11.09 24.57 15.74
N ASN A 233 11.95 23.55 15.69
CA ASN A 233 12.11 22.46 16.68
C ASN A 233 10.85 21.60 16.92
N LYS A 234 9.86 21.65 16.03
CA LYS A 234 8.64 20.83 16.08
C LYS A 234 8.64 19.85 14.92
N ARG A 235 8.11 18.66 15.16
CA ARG A 235 7.88 17.67 14.09
C ARG A 235 6.68 18.09 13.24
N ILE A 236 6.91 18.11 11.94
CA ILE A 236 5.87 18.39 10.95
C ILE A 236 5.76 17.16 10.06
N LYS A 237 4.55 16.69 9.84
CA LYS A 237 4.25 15.72 8.78
C LYS A 237 3.71 16.47 7.58
N ILE A 238 4.21 16.10 6.40
CA ILE A 238 3.80 16.67 5.12
C ILE A 238 3.05 15.60 4.35
N PHE A 239 1.85 15.94 3.88
CA PHE A 239 0.96 15.01 3.20
C PHE A 239 0.71 15.37 1.73
N LYS A 240 0.88 16.64 1.39
CA LYS A 240 0.67 17.08 0.01
C LYS A 240 1.61 18.23 -0.34
N THR A 241 2.22 18.12 -1.51
CA THR A 241 3.11 19.12 -2.08
C THR A 241 2.80 19.34 -3.56
N LEU A 242 3.30 20.44 -4.11
CA LEU A 242 3.24 20.75 -5.52
C LEU A 242 4.64 21.17 -5.99
N VAL A 243 5.12 20.60 -7.07
CA VAL A 243 6.35 21.07 -7.73
C VAL A 243 6.02 22.35 -8.48
N LEU A 244 6.66 23.45 -8.09
CA LEU A 244 6.49 24.76 -8.72
C LEU A 244 7.50 24.99 -9.84
N ASP A 245 8.72 24.51 -9.65
CA ASP A 245 9.82 24.62 -10.56
C ASP A 245 10.73 23.42 -10.36
N ASP A 246 11.22 22.83 -11.42
CA ASP A 246 12.09 21.63 -11.39
C ASP A 246 13.57 21.93 -11.67
N LYS A 247 13.93 23.21 -11.87
CA LYS A 247 15.27 23.63 -12.27
C LYS A 247 15.93 24.67 -11.34
N VAL A 248 15.12 25.48 -10.63
CA VAL A 248 15.67 26.53 -9.76
C VAL A 248 16.59 25.94 -8.71
N LYS A 249 17.65 26.69 -8.40
CA LYS A 249 18.62 26.33 -7.37
C LYS A 249 18.48 27.26 -6.17
N GLY A 250 18.64 26.70 -5.00
CA GLY A 250 18.64 27.43 -3.72
C GLY A 250 19.23 26.57 -2.63
N VAL A 251 19.21 27.05 -1.41
CA VAL A 251 19.69 26.26 -0.25
C VAL A 251 18.58 25.28 0.13
N PRO A 252 18.80 23.95 0.07
CA PRO A 252 17.78 22.97 0.41
C PRO A 252 17.19 23.17 1.78
N GLY A 253 15.86 23.07 1.91
CA GLY A 253 15.10 23.31 3.13
C GLY A 253 14.82 24.78 3.43
N LYS A 254 15.50 25.75 2.75
CA LYS A 254 15.27 27.17 2.95
C LYS A 254 13.95 27.62 2.35
N ILE A 255 13.22 28.45 3.10
CA ILE A 255 11.99 29.06 2.62
C ILE A 255 12.35 30.15 1.60
N LYS A 256 11.81 30.01 0.36
CA LYS A 256 11.95 31.03 -0.70
C LYS A 256 10.98 32.16 -0.52
N ALA A 257 9.71 31.79 -0.33
CA ALA A 257 8.61 32.73 -0.19
C ALA A 257 7.54 32.13 0.69
N THR A 258 6.87 32.99 1.41
CA THR A 258 5.65 32.66 2.15
C THR A 258 4.72 33.86 2.07
N ASP A 259 3.45 33.58 1.87
CA ASP A 259 2.36 34.55 1.97
C ASP A 259 1.22 33.87 2.78
N ASN A 260 0.05 34.48 2.82
CA ASN A 260 -1.09 33.94 3.58
C ASN A 260 -1.64 32.62 3.01
N SER A 261 -1.20 32.20 1.83
CA SER A 261 -1.75 31.04 1.11
C SER A 261 -0.69 30.05 0.60
N SER A 262 0.59 30.40 0.66
CA SER A 262 1.65 29.54 0.11
C SER A 262 2.89 29.48 0.99
N LEU A 263 3.55 28.34 0.98
CA LEU A 263 4.82 28.08 1.64
C LEU A 263 5.74 27.37 0.66
N GLN A 264 6.69 28.11 0.09
CA GLN A 264 7.60 27.64 -0.95
C GLN A 264 8.96 27.33 -0.36
N ILE A 265 9.50 26.14 -0.66
CA ILE A 265 10.75 25.65 -0.09
C ILE A 265 11.68 25.20 -1.21
N TYR A 266 12.94 25.64 -1.14
CA TYR A 266 13.99 25.14 -2.02
C TYR A 266 14.34 23.70 -1.70
N THR A 267 14.61 22.95 -2.76
CA THR A 267 15.10 21.58 -2.69
C THR A 267 16.50 21.49 -3.31
N GLY A 268 17.11 20.33 -3.36
CA GLY A 268 18.42 20.17 -4.02
C GLY A 268 18.40 20.67 -5.47
N ILE A 269 17.33 20.38 -6.18
CA ILE A 269 17.03 20.95 -7.50
C ILE A 269 15.53 21.17 -7.56
N GLY A 270 15.12 22.42 -7.77
CA GLY A 270 13.72 22.79 -7.90
C GLY A 270 13.13 23.40 -6.63
N LEU A 271 11.84 23.67 -6.71
CA LEU A 271 11.04 24.35 -5.71
C LEU A 271 9.74 23.61 -5.51
N ILE A 272 9.35 23.41 -4.26
CA ILE A 272 8.04 22.85 -3.92
C ILE A 272 7.21 23.82 -3.09
N SER A 273 5.90 23.75 -3.23
CA SER A 273 4.95 24.30 -2.29
C SER A 273 4.39 23.19 -1.40
N ILE A 274 4.33 23.43 -0.09
CA ILE A 274 3.59 22.56 0.82
C ILE A 274 2.12 22.97 0.74
N LEU A 275 1.23 21.97 0.59
CA LEU A 275 -0.23 22.19 0.50
C LEU A 275 -0.97 21.68 1.73
N GLU A 276 -0.53 20.58 2.33
CA GLU A 276 -1.14 19.99 3.52
C GLU A 276 -0.06 19.48 4.47
N LEU A 277 -0.20 19.81 5.73
CA LEU A 277 0.72 19.39 6.77
C LEU A 277 0.04 19.18 8.13
N GLN A 278 0.75 18.51 9.02
CA GLN A 278 0.33 18.31 10.41
C GLN A 278 1.49 18.60 11.36
N GLN A 279 1.32 19.56 12.25
CA GLN A 279 2.22 19.74 13.37
C GLN A 279 1.96 18.66 14.43
N GLU A 280 3.01 18.21 15.11
CA GLU A 280 2.91 17.24 16.20
C GLU A 280 1.86 17.67 17.24
N GLY A 281 0.98 16.73 17.61
CA GLY A 281 -0.11 16.97 18.57
C GLY A 281 -1.31 17.76 18.02
N LYS A 282 -1.30 18.12 16.74
CA LYS A 282 -2.39 18.86 16.07
C LYS A 282 -3.07 18.00 15.01
N ILE A 283 -4.13 18.52 14.41
CA ILE A 283 -4.79 17.94 13.25
C ILE A 283 -4.04 18.29 11.96
N CYS A 284 -4.30 17.55 10.89
CA CYS A 284 -3.83 17.89 9.54
C CYS A 284 -4.59 19.11 9.04
N LEU A 285 -3.88 20.08 8.49
CA LEU A 285 -4.42 21.36 8.03
C LEU A 285 -3.96 21.66 6.60
N PRO A 286 -4.81 22.29 5.76
CA PRO A 286 -4.37 23.02 4.59
C PRO A 286 -3.33 24.09 5.00
N ILE A 287 -2.42 24.40 4.08
CA ILE A 287 -1.31 25.32 4.37
C ILE A 287 -1.78 26.70 4.81
N GLU A 288 -2.86 27.22 4.21
CA GLU A 288 -3.43 28.52 4.51
C GLU A 288 -3.88 28.63 5.99
N GLU A 289 -4.48 27.57 6.51
CA GLU A 289 -4.90 27.51 7.91
C GLU A 289 -3.70 27.43 8.87
N PHE A 290 -2.67 26.68 8.50
CA PHE A 290 -1.44 26.60 9.28
C PHE A 290 -0.73 27.95 9.36
N LEU A 291 -0.67 28.70 8.24
CA LEU A 291 -0.02 30.00 8.16
C LEU A 291 -0.71 31.08 8.98
N ARG A 292 -2.03 31.02 9.15
CA ARG A 292 -2.76 31.97 10.05
C ARG A 292 -2.30 31.88 11.50
N GLY A 293 -1.87 30.68 11.93
CA GLY A 293 -1.45 30.44 13.32
C GLY A 293 0.06 30.35 13.53
N THR A 294 0.86 30.54 12.49
CA THR A 294 2.31 30.31 12.55
C THR A 294 3.07 31.43 11.83
N ARG A 295 3.89 32.19 12.59
CA ARG A 295 4.78 33.17 11.98
C ARG A 295 5.95 32.45 11.30
N ILE A 296 6.10 32.66 10.01
CA ILE A 296 7.17 32.12 9.19
C ILE A 296 7.95 33.25 8.56
N SER A 297 9.27 33.14 8.60
CA SER A 297 10.21 34.08 8.01
C SER A 297 11.00 33.37 6.87
N HIS A 298 11.41 34.15 5.88
CA HIS A 298 12.36 33.70 4.85
C HIS A 298 13.74 33.30 5.41
N ARG A 299 13.99 33.52 6.70
CA ARG A 299 15.18 33.04 7.42
C ARG A 299 14.98 31.67 8.03
N ASP A 300 13.76 31.19 8.10
CA ASP A 300 13.45 29.85 8.63
C ASP A 300 13.82 28.75 7.65
N TYR A 301 14.07 27.58 8.19
CA TYR A 301 14.46 26.37 7.49
C TYR A 301 13.62 25.19 7.94
N PHE A 302 13.35 24.31 7.00
CA PHE A 302 12.93 22.95 7.26
C PHE A 302 14.13 22.00 7.25
N ASN A 303 14.24 21.15 8.28
CA ASN A 303 15.28 20.14 8.43
C ASN A 303 14.70 18.72 8.35
#